data_edae8d914bc00d2b802a472044172542
#
_entry.id   edae8d914bc00d2b802a472044172542
#
_cell.length_a   1.000
_cell.length_b   1.000
_cell.length_c   1.000
_cell.angle_alpha   90.00
_cell.angle_beta   90.00
_cell.angle_gamma   90.00
#
_symmetry.space_group_name_H-M   'P 1'
#
loop_
_entity.id
_entity.type
_entity.pdbx_description
1 polymer ?
#
loop_
_entity_poly.entity_id
_entity_poly.type
_entity_poly.pdbx_seq_one_letter_code
_entity_poly.pdbx_strand_id
1 'polypeptide(L)'
;MKNRLTDLELLTELKLRFEESDAMLKEERKLISELNAVNDKLLASEYLKSNFLSNIRNEINNPIASILELAKNIYEGKMDCETMQKFGSLIFSEAFDLDFQLRNIFLSAEIEAGESPLSVISVDIVSLIKTVTDSFDSKIRKKAINFTYTNSIQENTIFKTDSEKLHLILSNLLANAIQFNAQGGLISINSSIDNNQLIIVITDSGIGISENQQEKIYDRFHQLEEGSTKTYGGHGLGLSITKALLEIIEGTISLESKLGQGTTFTIRVNELGTSQGDDDTFSSDGNDFLFDQDEDDMLF
;
A
#
# COMPACT_ATOMS: atom_id res chain seq x y z
N MET A 1 42.82 57.26 33.17
CA MET A 1 42.88 56.32 34.33
C MET A 1 42.22 55.02 33.88
N LYS A 2 42.96 53.95 33.69
CA LYS A 2 42.41 52.62 33.43
C LYS A 2 41.87 52.11 34.76
N ASN A 3 40.52 51.95 34.87
CA ASN A 3 39.91 51.22 35.97
C ASN A 3 40.50 49.83 36.00
N ARG A 4 41.35 49.50 36.99
CA ARG A 4 41.74 48.15 37.31
C ARG A 4 40.60 47.56 38.11
N LEU A 5 39.99 46.52 37.59
CA LEU A 5 39.01 45.69 38.34
C LEU A 5 39.69 45.15 39.57
N THR A 6 38.96 45.16 40.71
CA THR A 6 39.41 44.49 41.91
C THR A 6 39.45 42.97 41.70
N ASP A 7 40.30 42.26 42.46
CA ASP A 7 40.43 40.78 42.35
C ASP A 7 39.07 40.07 42.52
N LEU A 8 38.19 40.64 43.31
CA LEU A 8 36.82 40.12 43.52
C LEU A 8 35.92 40.31 42.30
N GLU A 9 36.00 41.43 41.62
CA GLU A 9 35.26 41.69 40.36
C GLU A 9 35.76 40.82 39.25
N LEU A 10 37.06 40.54 39.19
CA LEU A 10 37.66 39.64 38.20
C LEU A 10 37.23 38.18 38.42
N LEU A 11 37.15 37.70 39.64
CA LEU A 11 36.66 36.39 40.00
C LEU A 11 35.17 36.22 39.68
N THR A 12 34.38 37.26 39.90
CA THR A 12 32.94 37.25 39.57
C THR A 12 32.71 37.18 38.07
N GLU A 13 33.45 37.96 37.28
CA GLU A 13 33.42 37.96 35.82
C GLU A 13 33.84 36.61 35.25
N LEU A 14 34.93 36.02 35.77
CA LEU A 14 35.37 34.69 35.36
C LEU A 14 34.32 33.60 35.65
N LYS A 15 33.69 33.63 36.82
CA LYS A 15 32.65 32.69 37.18
C LYS A 15 31.45 32.79 36.24
N LEU A 16 31.01 34.01 35.92
CA LEU A 16 29.91 34.22 34.96
C LEU A 16 30.24 33.67 33.60
N ARG A 17 31.43 33.91 33.07
CA ARG A 17 31.88 33.33 31.77
C ARG A 17 31.99 31.83 31.77
N PHE A 18 32.40 31.23 32.90
CA PHE A 18 32.39 29.77 33.03
C PHE A 18 30.97 29.20 33.00
N GLU A 19 30.02 29.83 33.72
CA GLU A 19 28.62 29.43 33.71
C GLU A 19 28.00 29.56 32.31
N GLU A 20 28.26 30.67 31.59
CA GLU A 20 27.83 30.87 30.19
C GLU A 20 28.43 29.84 29.26
N SER A 21 29.76 29.58 29.38
CA SER A 21 30.44 28.57 28.55
C SER A 21 29.91 27.17 28.83
N ASP A 22 29.63 26.79 30.05
CA ASP A 22 29.06 25.49 30.40
C ASP A 22 27.63 25.32 29.89
N ALA A 23 26.85 26.39 29.92
CA ALA A 23 25.50 26.41 29.32
C ALA A 23 25.56 26.23 27.80
N MET A 24 26.47 26.96 27.10
CA MET A 24 26.67 26.79 25.65
C MET A 24 27.11 25.38 25.28
N LEU A 25 28.04 24.79 26.05
CA LEU A 25 28.51 23.42 25.83
C LEU A 25 27.39 22.39 26.05
N LYS A 26 26.48 22.59 26.95
CA LYS A 26 25.34 21.71 27.18
C LYS A 26 24.34 21.80 26.03
N GLU A 27 24.10 22.99 25.53
CA GLU A 27 23.23 23.22 24.36
C GLU A 27 23.83 22.62 23.09
N GLU A 28 25.12 22.84 22.85
CA GLU A 28 25.85 22.23 21.71
C GLU A 28 25.78 20.69 21.75
N ARG A 29 26.02 20.06 22.89
CA ARG A 29 25.91 18.59 23.05
C ARG A 29 24.49 18.11 22.76
N LYS A 30 23.47 18.85 23.16
CA LYS A 30 22.08 18.52 22.88
C LYS A 30 21.80 18.56 21.37
N LEU A 31 22.21 19.62 20.69
CA LEU A 31 22.07 19.80 19.24
C LEU A 31 22.81 18.71 18.47
N ILE A 32 24.04 18.36 18.87
CA ILE A 32 24.80 17.25 18.26
C ILE A 32 24.05 15.92 18.43
N SER A 33 23.49 15.66 19.60
CA SER A 33 22.70 14.44 19.83
C SER A 33 21.44 14.38 18.96
N GLU A 34 20.74 15.50 18.82
CA GLU A 34 19.55 15.62 17.94
C GLU A 34 19.95 15.45 16.46
N LEU A 35 21.05 16.08 16.04
CA LEU A 35 21.57 15.95 14.68
C LEU A 35 21.93 14.49 14.34
N ASN A 36 22.64 13.82 15.25
CA ASN A 36 23.00 12.41 15.06
C ASN A 36 21.75 11.53 14.96
N ALA A 37 20.72 11.75 15.80
CA ALA A 37 19.48 10.98 15.73
C ALA A 37 18.72 11.21 14.41
N VAL A 38 18.74 12.42 13.86
CA VAL A 38 18.16 12.73 12.55
C VAL A 38 18.97 12.07 11.43
N ASN A 39 20.30 12.15 11.50
CA ASN A 39 21.21 11.54 10.52
C ASN A 39 21.06 10.01 10.49
N ASP A 40 20.94 9.36 11.64
CA ASP A 40 20.73 7.91 11.71
C ASP A 40 19.40 7.49 11.07
N LYS A 41 18.33 8.28 11.29
CA LYS A 41 17.03 8.08 10.62
C LYS A 41 17.14 8.26 9.11
N LEU A 42 17.88 9.26 8.65
CA LEU A 42 18.09 9.50 7.21
C LEU A 42 18.84 8.34 6.56
N LEU A 43 19.93 7.88 7.18
CA LEU A 43 20.71 6.75 6.67
C LEU A 43 19.88 5.46 6.63
N ALA A 44 19.07 5.21 7.65
CA ALA A 44 18.14 4.07 7.66
C ALA A 44 17.12 4.16 6.53
N SER A 45 16.55 5.35 6.28
CA SER A 45 15.62 5.59 5.18
C SER A 45 16.28 5.39 3.80
N GLU A 46 17.50 5.90 3.60
CA GLU A 46 18.23 5.70 2.34
C GLU A 46 18.59 4.22 2.11
N TYR A 47 18.95 3.50 3.16
CA TYR A 47 19.18 2.05 3.07
C TYR A 47 17.93 1.28 2.65
N LEU A 48 16.78 1.60 3.25
CA LEU A 48 15.49 1.01 2.88
C LEU A 48 15.13 1.32 1.43
N LYS A 49 15.32 2.57 0.98
CA LYS A 49 15.08 2.99 -0.41
C LYS A 49 16.01 2.26 -1.40
N SER A 50 17.28 2.07 -1.06
CA SER A 50 18.24 1.35 -1.90
C SER A 50 17.88 -0.14 -2.03
N ASN A 51 17.54 -0.79 -0.92
CA ASN A 51 17.08 -2.17 -0.92
C ASN A 51 15.76 -2.33 -1.71
N PHE A 52 14.85 -1.38 -1.57
CA PHE A 52 13.62 -1.33 -2.33
C PHE A 52 13.87 -1.30 -3.85
N LEU A 53 14.76 -0.40 -4.33
CA LEU A 53 15.10 -0.33 -5.76
C LEU A 53 15.73 -1.64 -6.28
N SER A 54 16.56 -2.29 -5.47
CA SER A 54 17.13 -3.59 -5.81
C SER A 54 16.08 -4.69 -5.89
N ASN A 55 15.13 -4.69 -4.94
CA ASN A 55 14.03 -5.65 -4.91
C ASN A 55 13.08 -5.44 -6.08
N ILE A 56 12.70 -4.20 -6.40
CA ILE A 56 11.87 -3.86 -7.58
C ILE A 56 12.47 -4.45 -8.85
N ARG A 57 13.78 -4.27 -9.06
CA ARG A 57 14.43 -4.81 -10.27
C ARG A 57 14.18 -6.30 -10.40
N ASN A 58 14.34 -7.05 -9.33
CA ASN A 58 14.14 -8.50 -9.35
C ASN A 58 12.67 -8.87 -9.50
N GLU A 59 11.77 -8.16 -8.80
CA GLU A 59 10.34 -8.42 -8.82
C GLU A 59 9.67 -7.99 -10.14
N ILE A 60 10.26 -7.09 -10.91
CA ILE A 60 9.86 -6.77 -12.28
C ILE A 60 10.46 -7.78 -13.28
N ASN A 61 11.75 -8.09 -13.17
CA ASN A 61 12.42 -8.95 -14.11
C ASN A 61 11.92 -10.41 -14.06
N ASN A 62 11.57 -10.91 -12.88
CA ASN A 62 11.11 -12.28 -12.70
C ASN A 62 9.82 -12.58 -13.47
N PRO A 63 8.70 -11.83 -13.29
CA PRO A 63 7.48 -12.06 -14.06
C PRO A 63 7.69 -11.83 -15.56
N ILE A 64 8.47 -10.81 -15.96
CA ILE A 64 8.78 -10.59 -17.38
C ILE A 64 9.51 -11.80 -17.97
N ALA A 65 10.51 -12.34 -17.29
CA ALA A 65 11.22 -13.53 -17.75
C ALA A 65 10.29 -14.75 -17.84
N SER A 66 9.42 -14.95 -16.84
CA SER A 66 8.41 -16.02 -16.84
C SER A 66 7.43 -15.89 -18.00
N ILE A 67 6.89 -14.67 -18.22
CA ILE A 67 5.98 -14.38 -19.35
C ILE A 67 6.68 -14.69 -20.69
N LEU A 68 7.91 -14.21 -20.88
CA LEU A 68 8.66 -14.43 -22.11
C LEU A 68 8.94 -15.92 -22.35
N GLU A 69 9.32 -16.67 -21.32
CA GLU A 69 9.56 -18.11 -21.42
C GLU A 69 8.28 -18.87 -21.77
N LEU A 70 7.17 -18.58 -21.10
CA LEU A 70 5.88 -19.19 -21.38
C LEU A 70 5.39 -18.86 -22.80
N ALA A 71 5.48 -17.58 -23.20
CA ALA A 71 5.11 -17.15 -24.55
C ALA A 71 5.99 -17.79 -25.63
N LYS A 72 7.31 -17.91 -25.39
CA LYS A 72 8.22 -18.61 -26.28
C LYS A 72 7.85 -20.09 -26.43
N ASN A 73 7.53 -20.76 -25.35
CA ASN A 73 7.09 -22.16 -25.39
C ASN A 73 5.79 -22.34 -26.18
N ILE A 74 4.83 -21.40 -26.10
CA ILE A 74 3.63 -21.40 -26.93
C ILE A 74 4.00 -21.19 -28.40
N TYR A 75 4.89 -20.25 -28.71
CA TYR A 75 5.30 -19.93 -30.08
C TYR A 75 6.08 -21.06 -30.76
N GLU A 76 7.00 -21.71 -30.05
CA GLU A 76 7.86 -22.79 -30.59
C GLU A 76 7.21 -24.17 -30.45
N GLY A 77 6.19 -24.35 -29.62
CA GLY A 77 5.67 -25.64 -29.18
C GLY A 77 4.58 -26.21 -30.09
N LYS A 78 4.63 -27.53 -30.28
CA LYS A 78 3.49 -28.32 -30.71
C LYS A 78 2.75 -28.78 -29.46
N MET A 79 1.93 -27.88 -28.91
CA MET A 79 1.20 -28.11 -27.66
C MET A 79 -0.24 -28.52 -27.96
N ASP A 80 -0.82 -29.32 -27.05
CA ASP A 80 -2.27 -29.51 -27.02
C ASP A 80 -3.00 -28.28 -26.49
N CYS A 81 -4.30 -28.17 -26.76
CA CYS A 81 -5.13 -27.06 -26.35
C CYS A 81 -5.14 -26.87 -24.82
N GLU A 82 -5.05 -27.95 -24.05
CA GLU A 82 -5.09 -27.88 -22.58
C GLU A 82 -3.81 -27.23 -22.01
N THR A 83 -2.65 -27.63 -22.55
CA THR A 83 -1.36 -27.05 -22.17
C THR A 83 -1.27 -25.58 -22.58
N MET A 84 -1.78 -25.22 -23.78
CA MET A 84 -1.82 -23.84 -24.24
C MET A 84 -2.69 -22.95 -23.32
N GLN A 85 -3.85 -23.42 -22.90
CA GLN A 85 -4.71 -22.72 -21.94
C GLN A 85 -4.04 -22.53 -20.59
N LYS A 86 -3.32 -23.56 -20.09
CA LYS A 86 -2.55 -23.45 -18.85
C LYS A 86 -1.47 -22.38 -18.93
N PHE A 87 -0.71 -22.35 -20.04
CA PHE A 87 0.33 -21.35 -20.23
C PHE A 87 -0.25 -19.94 -20.37
N GLY A 88 -1.36 -19.80 -21.13
CA GLY A 88 -2.10 -18.54 -21.20
C GLY A 88 -2.55 -18.03 -19.84
N SER A 89 -3.09 -18.91 -19.00
CA SER A 89 -3.49 -18.56 -17.62
C SER A 89 -2.31 -18.15 -16.74
N LEU A 90 -1.15 -18.79 -16.91
CA LEU A 90 0.06 -18.41 -16.16
C LEU A 90 0.58 -17.06 -16.63
N ILE A 91 0.64 -16.82 -17.95
CA ILE A 91 1.05 -15.51 -18.50
C ILE A 91 0.13 -14.41 -17.97
N PHE A 92 -1.18 -14.64 -17.99
CA PHE A 92 -2.15 -13.66 -17.48
C PHE A 92 -1.93 -13.37 -15.99
N SER A 93 -1.70 -14.43 -15.17
CA SER A 93 -1.43 -14.26 -13.74
C SER A 93 -0.15 -13.45 -13.47
N GLU A 94 0.94 -13.75 -14.19
CA GLU A 94 2.21 -13.02 -14.03
C GLU A 94 2.09 -11.56 -14.50
N ALA A 95 1.38 -11.33 -15.62
CA ALA A 95 1.13 -9.98 -16.14
C ALA A 95 0.27 -9.16 -15.17
N PHE A 96 -0.78 -9.76 -14.62
CA PHE A 96 -1.63 -9.12 -13.61
C PHE A 96 -0.84 -8.73 -12.35
N ASP A 97 0.02 -9.63 -11.87
CA ASP A 97 0.86 -9.34 -10.71
C ASP A 97 1.84 -8.20 -10.97
N LEU A 98 2.43 -8.19 -12.17
CA LEU A 98 3.34 -7.12 -12.59
C LEU A 98 2.61 -5.77 -12.70
N ASP A 99 1.44 -5.72 -13.34
CA ASP A 99 0.64 -4.50 -13.45
C ASP A 99 0.25 -3.96 -12.08
N PHE A 100 -0.24 -4.82 -11.19
CA PHE A 100 -0.60 -4.45 -9.83
C PHE A 100 0.58 -3.86 -9.05
N GLN A 101 1.77 -4.46 -9.19
CA GLN A 101 3.00 -3.96 -8.57
C GLN A 101 3.42 -2.60 -9.14
N LEU A 102 3.41 -2.45 -10.46
CA LEU A 102 3.77 -1.20 -11.14
C LEU A 102 2.83 -0.05 -10.74
N ARG A 103 1.51 -0.30 -10.69
CA ARG A 103 0.52 0.69 -10.21
C ARG A 103 0.84 1.17 -8.80
N ASN A 104 1.16 0.27 -7.88
CA ASN A 104 1.53 0.65 -6.52
C ASN A 104 2.82 1.49 -6.49
N ILE A 105 3.82 1.17 -7.33
CA ILE A 105 5.07 1.94 -7.40
C ILE A 105 4.81 3.35 -7.93
N PHE A 106 4.08 3.48 -9.05
CA PHE A 106 3.76 4.78 -9.64
C PHE A 106 2.92 5.64 -8.72
N LEU A 107 1.88 5.04 -8.14
CA LEU A 107 1.02 5.75 -7.19
C LEU A 107 1.78 6.21 -5.94
N SER A 108 2.73 5.40 -5.45
CA SER A 108 3.60 5.84 -4.35
C SER A 108 4.41 7.09 -4.71
N ALA A 109 4.89 7.18 -5.97
CA ALA A 109 5.62 8.33 -6.47
C ALA A 109 4.70 9.56 -6.66
N GLU A 110 3.49 9.38 -7.20
CA GLU A 110 2.49 10.43 -7.36
C GLU A 110 2.05 11.03 -6.01
N ILE A 111 1.79 10.17 -5.02
CA ILE A 111 1.45 10.61 -3.66
C ILE A 111 2.63 11.40 -3.04
N GLU A 112 3.87 10.96 -3.25
CA GLU A 112 5.06 11.65 -2.74
C GLU A 112 5.27 13.02 -3.41
N ALA A 113 4.93 13.12 -4.70
CA ALA A 113 4.95 14.39 -5.45
C ALA A 113 3.76 15.32 -5.11
N GLY A 114 2.73 14.83 -4.40
CA GLY A 114 1.50 15.57 -4.17
C GLY A 114 0.61 15.68 -5.44
N GLU A 115 0.80 14.79 -6.41
CA GLU A 115 0.14 14.80 -7.72
C GLU A 115 -1.02 13.78 -7.81
N SER A 116 -1.62 13.41 -6.70
CA SER A 116 -2.75 12.47 -6.66
C SER A 116 -4.08 13.22 -6.44
N PRO A 117 -4.69 13.78 -7.51
CA PRO A 117 -5.93 14.53 -7.39
C PRO A 117 -7.07 13.63 -6.92
N LEU A 118 -8.06 14.23 -6.24
CA LEU A 118 -9.27 13.55 -5.82
C LEU A 118 -10.32 13.61 -6.94
N SER A 119 -10.84 12.46 -7.39
CA SER A 119 -11.92 12.35 -8.38
C SER A 119 -13.15 11.74 -7.73
N VAL A 120 -14.10 12.60 -7.32
CA VAL A 120 -15.33 12.15 -6.65
C VAL A 120 -16.40 11.85 -7.67
N ILE A 121 -16.84 10.61 -7.71
CA ILE A 121 -17.93 10.12 -8.56
C ILE A 121 -18.96 9.33 -7.76
N SER A 122 -20.08 9.05 -8.38
CA SER A 122 -21.12 8.16 -7.83
C SER A 122 -20.73 6.70 -8.08
N VAL A 123 -20.54 5.92 -7.01
CA VAL A 123 -20.01 4.55 -7.07
C VAL A 123 -21.02 3.54 -6.51
N ASP A 124 -21.24 2.46 -7.23
CA ASP A 124 -21.86 1.25 -6.70
C ASP A 124 -20.79 0.43 -5.96
N ILE A 125 -20.81 0.52 -4.64
CA ILE A 125 -19.83 -0.14 -3.76
C ILE A 125 -19.87 -1.66 -3.89
N VAL A 126 -21.04 -2.25 -4.08
CA VAL A 126 -21.20 -3.69 -4.20
C VAL A 126 -20.53 -4.21 -5.46
N SER A 127 -20.78 -3.51 -6.59
CA SER A 127 -20.14 -3.82 -7.88
C SER A 127 -18.63 -3.61 -7.82
N LEU A 128 -18.15 -2.56 -7.16
CA LEU A 128 -16.73 -2.30 -6.98
C LEU A 128 -16.03 -3.43 -6.19
N ILE A 129 -16.60 -3.84 -5.05
CA ILE A 129 -16.05 -4.95 -4.24
C ILE A 129 -16.04 -6.24 -5.06
N LYS A 130 -17.09 -6.49 -5.83
CA LYS A 130 -17.15 -7.66 -6.70
C LYS A 130 -16.05 -7.64 -7.76
N THR A 131 -15.87 -6.52 -8.46
CA THR A 131 -14.80 -6.36 -9.46
C THR A 131 -13.42 -6.63 -8.87
N VAL A 132 -13.14 -6.06 -7.69
CA VAL A 132 -11.89 -6.34 -6.97
C VAL A 132 -11.76 -7.83 -6.65
N THR A 133 -12.81 -8.44 -6.11
CA THR A 133 -12.77 -9.86 -5.72
C THR A 133 -12.55 -10.78 -6.92
N ASP A 134 -13.27 -10.52 -8.01
CA ASP A 134 -13.17 -11.31 -9.26
C ASP A 134 -11.77 -11.25 -9.84
N SER A 135 -11.06 -10.12 -9.72
CA SER A 135 -9.68 -9.99 -10.19
C SER A 135 -8.68 -10.89 -9.42
N PHE A 136 -8.98 -11.26 -8.18
CA PHE A 136 -8.17 -12.15 -7.35
C PHE A 136 -8.66 -13.62 -7.32
N ASP A 137 -9.73 -13.97 -8.05
CA ASP A 137 -10.34 -15.31 -8.01
C ASP A 137 -9.33 -16.43 -8.30
N SER A 138 -8.46 -16.24 -9.30
CA SER A 138 -7.40 -17.22 -9.64
C SER A 138 -6.46 -17.48 -8.45
N LYS A 139 -6.06 -16.46 -7.70
CA LYS A 139 -5.17 -16.58 -6.54
C LYS A 139 -5.89 -17.22 -5.34
N ILE A 140 -7.15 -16.85 -5.14
CA ILE A 140 -8.02 -17.43 -4.11
C ILE A 140 -8.16 -18.93 -4.34
N ARG A 141 -8.46 -19.33 -5.58
CA ARG A 141 -8.57 -20.75 -5.97
C ARG A 141 -7.24 -21.50 -5.85
N LYS A 142 -6.13 -20.91 -6.32
CA LYS A 142 -4.80 -21.51 -6.25
C LYS A 142 -4.38 -21.82 -4.80
N LYS A 143 -4.74 -20.96 -3.84
CA LYS A 143 -4.52 -21.20 -2.42
C LYS A 143 -5.64 -21.95 -1.71
N ALA A 144 -6.69 -22.40 -2.45
CA ALA A 144 -7.89 -23.04 -1.90
C ALA A 144 -8.49 -22.27 -0.72
N ILE A 145 -8.46 -20.93 -0.76
CA ILE A 145 -8.99 -20.07 0.29
C ILE A 145 -10.50 -20.13 0.29
N ASN A 146 -11.09 -20.30 1.47
CA ASN A 146 -12.54 -20.19 1.66
C ASN A 146 -12.88 -18.68 1.76
N PHE A 147 -13.38 -18.14 0.66
CA PHE A 147 -13.73 -16.73 0.55
C PHE A 147 -15.22 -16.52 0.79
N THR A 148 -15.58 -15.51 1.59
CA THR A 148 -16.96 -15.09 1.83
C THR A 148 -17.12 -13.59 1.70
N TYR A 149 -18.17 -13.15 1.02
CA TYR A 149 -18.57 -11.75 0.98
C TYR A 149 -19.98 -11.59 1.56
N THR A 150 -20.10 -10.73 2.55
CA THR A 150 -21.39 -10.38 3.16
C THR A 150 -21.65 -8.90 2.96
N ASN A 151 -22.79 -8.58 2.37
CA ASN A 151 -23.19 -7.22 2.10
C ASN A 151 -24.44 -6.84 2.91
N SER A 152 -24.37 -5.70 3.61
CA SER A 152 -25.49 -5.10 4.33
C SER A 152 -25.90 -3.75 3.72
N ILE A 153 -25.37 -3.39 2.56
CA ILE A 153 -25.73 -2.19 1.81
C ILE A 153 -27.04 -2.46 1.06
N GLN A 154 -27.98 -1.54 1.10
CA GLN A 154 -29.23 -1.67 0.36
C GLN A 154 -28.96 -1.66 -1.16
N GLU A 155 -29.76 -2.41 -1.91
CA GLU A 155 -29.68 -2.41 -3.38
C GLU A 155 -29.85 -0.99 -3.95
N ASN A 156 -29.09 -0.69 -4.97
CA ASN A 156 -29.05 0.63 -5.65
C ASN A 156 -28.59 1.80 -4.76
N THR A 157 -27.89 1.53 -3.66
CA THR A 157 -27.26 2.60 -2.89
C THR A 157 -26.02 3.08 -3.61
N ILE A 158 -26.02 4.36 -3.96
CA ILE A 158 -24.87 5.04 -4.58
C ILE A 158 -24.11 5.77 -3.48
N PHE A 159 -22.80 5.68 -3.52
CA PHE A 159 -21.90 6.30 -2.56
C PHE A 159 -20.89 7.19 -3.29
N LYS A 160 -20.78 8.45 -2.88
CA LYS A 160 -19.86 9.41 -3.53
C LYS A 160 -18.47 9.28 -2.95
N THR A 161 -17.53 8.84 -3.77
CA THR A 161 -16.12 8.66 -3.41
C THR A 161 -15.25 8.60 -4.66
N ASP A 162 -13.94 8.50 -4.47
CA ASP A 162 -13.00 8.20 -5.56
C ASP A 162 -12.93 6.69 -5.76
N SER A 163 -13.51 6.21 -6.88
CA SER A 163 -13.61 4.78 -7.17
C SER A 163 -12.25 4.13 -7.41
N GLU A 164 -11.30 4.83 -8.05
CA GLU A 164 -9.98 4.31 -8.34
C GLU A 164 -9.17 4.13 -7.06
N LYS A 165 -9.19 5.14 -6.20
CA LYS A 165 -8.49 5.06 -4.91
C LYS A 165 -9.08 3.98 -4.01
N LEU A 166 -10.43 3.90 -3.95
CA LEU A 166 -11.09 2.86 -3.17
C LEU A 166 -10.80 1.44 -3.73
N HIS A 167 -10.80 1.29 -5.07
CA HIS A 167 -10.43 0.04 -5.74
C HIS A 167 -9.00 -0.39 -5.34
N LEU A 168 -8.04 0.51 -5.38
CA LEU A 168 -6.64 0.22 -5.02
C LEU A 168 -6.47 -0.12 -3.54
N ILE A 169 -7.17 0.59 -2.64
CA ILE A 169 -7.21 0.29 -1.21
C ILE A 169 -7.67 -1.16 -0.98
N LEU A 170 -8.81 -1.53 -1.58
CA LEU A 170 -9.38 -2.86 -1.43
C LEU A 170 -8.48 -3.94 -2.04
N SER A 171 -7.89 -3.66 -3.21
CA SER A 171 -6.96 -4.55 -3.88
C SER A 171 -5.71 -4.82 -3.04
N ASN A 172 -5.13 -3.80 -2.42
CA ASN A 172 -3.97 -3.94 -1.53
C ASN A 172 -4.30 -4.76 -0.28
N LEU A 173 -5.45 -4.51 0.35
CA LEU A 173 -5.88 -5.25 1.55
C LEU A 173 -6.19 -6.71 1.21
N LEU A 174 -6.88 -6.97 0.09
CA LEU A 174 -7.21 -8.32 -0.35
C LEU A 174 -5.95 -9.09 -0.79
N ALA A 175 -5.02 -8.45 -1.50
CA ALA A 175 -3.73 -9.03 -1.86
C ALA A 175 -2.96 -9.48 -0.62
N ASN A 176 -2.89 -8.64 0.43
CA ASN A 176 -2.26 -8.98 1.70
C ASN A 176 -2.98 -10.15 2.39
N ALA A 177 -4.31 -10.13 2.47
CA ALA A 177 -5.10 -11.21 3.07
C ALA A 177 -4.86 -12.56 2.38
N ILE A 178 -4.71 -12.56 1.04
CA ILE A 178 -4.39 -13.76 0.27
C ILE A 178 -2.93 -14.18 0.50
N GLN A 179 -2.01 -13.22 0.42
CA GLN A 179 -0.57 -13.48 0.47
C GLN A 179 -0.14 -14.09 1.81
N PHE A 180 -0.59 -13.52 2.92
CA PHE A 180 -0.21 -13.94 4.27
C PHE A 180 -1.11 -15.01 4.88
N ASN A 181 -2.06 -15.53 4.11
CA ASN A 181 -2.90 -16.65 4.53
C ASN A 181 -2.24 -18.01 4.31
N ALA A 182 -2.70 -19.01 5.02
CA ALA A 182 -2.32 -20.40 4.77
C ALA A 182 -3.12 -21.00 3.60
N GLN A 183 -2.64 -22.12 3.06
CA GLN A 183 -3.41 -22.95 2.14
C GLN A 183 -4.70 -23.42 2.82
N GLY A 184 -5.86 -23.24 2.18
CA GLY A 184 -7.16 -23.59 2.75
C GLY A 184 -7.65 -22.65 3.83
N GLY A 185 -7.00 -21.50 4.04
CA GLY A 185 -7.42 -20.51 5.04
C GLY A 185 -8.73 -19.79 4.70
N LEU A 186 -9.13 -18.86 5.54
CA LEU A 186 -10.39 -18.13 5.43
C LEU A 186 -10.11 -16.65 5.11
N ILE A 187 -10.92 -16.05 4.24
CA ILE A 187 -11.01 -14.61 4.03
C ILE A 187 -12.48 -14.22 4.01
N SER A 188 -12.84 -13.20 4.77
CA SER A 188 -14.18 -12.62 4.71
C SER A 188 -14.10 -11.12 4.47
N ILE A 189 -15.01 -10.62 3.62
CA ILE A 189 -15.25 -9.19 3.42
C ILE A 189 -16.68 -8.91 3.88
N ASN A 190 -16.84 -7.90 4.73
CA ASN A 190 -18.16 -7.42 5.13
C ASN A 190 -18.26 -5.93 4.78
N SER A 191 -19.34 -5.52 4.11
CA SER A 191 -19.59 -4.13 3.76
C SER A 191 -20.92 -3.63 4.30
N SER A 192 -20.91 -2.41 4.82
CA SER A 192 -22.11 -1.72 5.29
C SER A 192 -21.94 -0.21 5.12
N ILE A 193 -23.06 0.51 5.06
CA ILE A 193 -23.11 1.96 5.13
C ILE A 193 -23.94 2.33 6.36
N ASP A 194 -23.38 3.14 7.25
CA ASP A 194 -24.05 3.69 8.42
C ASP A 194 -23.77 5.19 8.52
N ASN A 195 -24.84 5.99 8.63
CA ASN A 195 -24.74 7.46 8.76
C ASN A 195 -23.83 8.13 7.69
N ASN A 196 -24.01 7.79 6.42
CA ASN A 196 -23.16 8.26 5.30
C ASN A 196 -21.68 7.89 5.42
N GLN A 197 -21.38 6.88 6.20
CA GLN A 197 -20.05 6.32 6.30
C GLN A 197 -20.04 4.88 5.78
N LEU A 198 -19.23 4.62 4.77
CA LEU A 198 -18.94 3.28 4.27
C LEU A 198 -17.97 2.59 5.23
N ILE A 199 -18.33 1.40 5.66
CA ILE A 199 -17.53 0.55 6.54
C ILE A 199 -17.26 -0.75 5.80
N ILE A 200 -15.98 -1.08 5.57
CA ILE A 200 -15.57 -2.35 4.97
C ILE A 200 -14.61 -3.05 5.94
N VAL A 201 -14.93 -4.27 6.29
CA VAL A 201 -14.15 -5.12 7.19
C VAL A 201 -13.61 -6.30 6.39
N ILE A 202 -12.29 -6.44 6.35
CA ILE A 202 -11.59 -7.55 5.69
C ILE A 202 -10.88 -8.35 6.76
N THR A 203 -11.26 -9.61 6.91
CA THR A 203 -10.70 -10.52 7.91
C THR A 203 -10.05 -11.71 7.21
N ASP A 204 -8.84 -12.07 7.62
CA ASP A 204 -8.12 -13.26 7.21
C ASP A 204 -7.75 -14.16 8.40
N SER A 205 -7.51 -15.42 8.13
CA SER A 205 -7.02 -16.41 9.12
C SER A 205 -5.51 -16.68 8.96
N GLY A 206 -4.76 -15.70 8.47
CA GLY A 206 -3.34 -15.83 8.16
C GLY A 206 -2.43 -15.82 9.38
N ILE A 207 -1.16 -15.52 9.14
CA ILE A 207 -0.10 -15.54 10.18
C ILE A 207 -0.29 -14.51 11.28
N GLY A 208 -1.12 -13.48 11.05
CA GLY A 208 -1.30 -12.37 11.99
C GLY A 208 -0.05 -11.50 12.14
N ILE A 209 -0.16 -10.44 12.94
CA ILE A 209 0.86 -9.40 13.13
C ILE A 209 1.11 -9.22 14.63
N SER A 210 2.37 -9.28 15.04
CA SER A 210 2.77 -9.06 16.43
C SER A 210 2.60 -7.60 16.84
N GLU A 211 2.24 -7.33 18.10
CA GLU A 211 1.96 -5.98 18.60
C GLU A 211 3.08 -4.97 18.33
N ASN A 212 4.34 -5.37 18.45
CA ASN A 212 5.50 -4.50 18.21
C ASN A 212 5.72 -4.14 16.74
N GLN A 213 5.01 -4.79 15.82
CA GLN A 213 5.09 -4.55 14.38
C GLN A 213 3.87 -3.80 13.84
N GLN A 214 2.75 -3.75 14.56
CA GLN A 214 1.48 -3.18 14.07
C GLN A 214 1.57 -1.68 13.71
N GLU A 215 2.41 -0.91 14.37
CA GLU A 215 2.64 0.48 14.00
C GLU A 215 3.51 0.60 12.75
N LYS A 216 4.48 -0.31 12.59
CA LYS A 216 5.49 -0.26 11.54
C LYS A 216 5.01 -0.78 10.18
N ILE A 217 3.93 -1.56 10.14
CA ILE A 217 3.40 -2.09 8.87
C ILE A 217 2.93 -1.01 7.89
N TYR A 218 2.70 0.22 8.36
CA TYR A 218 2.35 1.37 7.55
C TYR A 218 3.58 2.18 7.09
N ASP A 219 4.78 1.84 7.58
CA ASP A 219 6.01 2.47 7.14
C ASP A 219 6.35 1.99 5.72
N ARG A 220 6.73 2.93 4.86
CA ARG A 220 7.12 2.59 3.48
C ARG A 220 8.32 1.66 3.48
N PHE A 221 8.29 0.67 2.58
CA PHE A 221 9.36 -0.31 2.39
C PHE A 221 9.62 -1.25 3.58
N HIS A 222 8.79 -1.14 4.62
CA HIS A 222 8.89 -2.05 5.75
C HIS A 222 8.27 -3.41 5.43
N GLN A 223 8.96 -4.49 5.78
CA GLN A 223 8.51 -5.87 5.62
C GLN A 223 8.71 -6.61 6.94
N LEU A 224 7.79 -7.52 7.26
CA LEU A 224 7.85 -8.30 8.50
C LEU A 224 9.04 -9.28 8.52
N GLU A 225 9.52 -9.71 7.34
CA GLU A 225 10.68 -10.59 7.18
C GLU A 225 11.80 -9.85 6.44
N GLU A 226 12.96 -9.72 7.10
CA GLU A 226 14.18 -9.19 6.50
C GLU A 226 15.13 -10.35 6.15
N GLY A 227 15.66 -10.36 4.91
CA GLY A 227 16.72 -11.28 4.50
C GLY A 227 16.46 -12.09 3.22
N SER A 228 17.44 -12.95 2.88
CA SER A 228 17.43 -13.76 1.65
C SER A 228 16.50 -14.99 1.68
N THR A 229 15.87 -15.26 2.81
CA THR A 229 14.95 -16.40 3.02
C THR A 229 13.48 -15.93 3.08
N LYS A 230 13.13 -14.93 2.26
CA LYS A 230 11.74 -14.43 2.24
C LYS A 230 10.76 -15.53 1.84
N THR A 231 9.88 -15.89 2.76
CA THR A 231 8.77 -16.82 2.52
C THR A 231 7.63 -16.13 1.77
N TYR A 232 7.49 -14.81 1.97
CA TYR A 232 6.45 -13.98 1.37
C TYR A 232 7.07 -12.83 0.57
N GLY A 233 6.76 -12.74 -0.73
CA GLY A 233 7.18 -11.63 -1.60
C GLY A 233 6.48 -10.31 -1.27
N GLY A 234 6.85 -9.23 -1.96
CA GLY A 234 6.19 -7.93 -1.87
C GLY A 234 7.16 -6.78 -1.63
N HIS A 235 6.70 -5.53 -1.82
CA HIS A 235 7.55 -4.33 -1.80
C HIS A 235 7.46 -3.53 -0.50
N GLY A 236 6.53 -3.89 0.41
CA GLY A 236 6.26 -3.10 1.62
C GLY A 236 5.61 -1.74 1.32
N LEU A 237 4.94 -1.61 0.16
CA LEU A 237 4.25 -0.37 -0.22
C LEU A 237 2.73 -0.43 -0.01
N GLY A 238 2.11 -1.61 -0.10
CA GLY A 238 0.64 -1.74 -0.15
C GLY A 238 -0.08 -1.06 1.02
N LEU A 239 0.34 -1.31 2.26
CA LEU A 239 -0.32 -0.72 3.43
C LEU A 239 0.00 0.76 3.62
N SER A 240 1.21 1.21 3.28
CA SER A 240 1.56 2.64 3.32
C SER A 240 0.78 3.45 2.28
N ILE A 241 0.59 2.90 1.07
CA ILE A 241 -0.27 3.48 0.03
C ILE A 241 -1.73 3.47 0.48
N THR A 242 -2.21 2.35 1.02
CA THR A 242 -3.59 2.23 1.55
C THR A 242 -3.88 3.34 2.56
N LYS A 243 -2.97 3.58 3.51
CA LYS A 243 -3.13 4.64 4.50
C LYS A 243 -3.15 6.03 3.86
N ALA A 244 -2.23 6.32 2.95
CA ALA A 244 -2.16 7.60 2.26
C ALA A 244 -3.40 7.86 1.37
N LEU A 245 -3.88 6.84 0.65
CA LEU A 245 -5.10 6.95 -0.15
C LEU A 245 -6.33 7.18 0.72
N LEU A 246 -6.43 6.51 1.87
CA LEU A 246 -7.51 6.75 2.82
C LEU A 246 -7.50 8.19 3.34
N GLU A 247 -6.33 8.75 3.65
CA GLU A 247 -6.20 10.16 4.03
C GLU A 247 -6.71 11.09 2.92
N ILE A 248 -6.44 10.79 1.64
CA ILE A 248 -6.91 11.58 0.50
C ILE A 248 -8.45 11.52 0.35
N ILE A 249 -9.07 10.35 0.57
CA ILE A 249 -10.53 10.18 0.48
C ILE A 249 -11.25 10.37 1.83
N GLU A 250 -10.61 11.05 2.77
CA GLU A 250 -11.15 11.34 4.11
C GLU A 250 -11.59 10.09 4.89
N GLY A 251 -10.86 8.99 4.70
CA GLY A 251 -11.11 7.72 5.35
C GLY A 251 -10.11 7.42 6.47
N THR A 252 -10.39 6.33 7.18
CA THR A 252 -9.53 5.81 8.26
C THR A 252 -9.38 4.29 8.13
N ILE A 253 -8.29 3.77 8.67
CA ILE A 253 -8.04 2.33 8.79
C ILE A 253 -7.74 1.98 10.23
N SER A 254 -8.31 0.89 10.70
CA SER A 254 -7.97 0.27 11.99
C SER A 254 -7.60 -1.19 11.79
N LEU A 255 -6.75 -1.70 12.67
CA LEU A 255 -6.18 -3.03 12.63
C LEU A 255 -6.46 -3.76 13.95
N GLU A 256 -6.95 -4.99 13.84
CA GLU A 256 -7.00 -5.96 14.93
C GLU A 256 -6.26 -7.22 14.46
N SER A 257 -5.17 -7.58 15.12
CA SER A 257 -4.37 -8.74 14.73
C SER A 257 -3.66 -9.35 15.93
N LYS A 258 -3.49 -10.66 15.86
CA LYS A 258 -2.68 -11.41 16.80
C LYS A 258 -1.90 -12.50 16.05
N LEU A 259 -0.62 -12.62 16.38
CA LEU A 259 0.25 -13.61 15.74
C LEU A 259 -0.34 -15.03 15.82
N GLY A 260 -0.47 -15.69 14.67
CA GLY A 260 -1.06 -17.02 14.53
C GLY A 260 -2.59 -17.06 14.55
N GLN A 261 -3.29 -15.91 14.61
CA GLN A 261 -4.77 -15.87 14.66
C GLN A 261 -5.38 -15.09 13.48
N GLY A 262 -4.55 -14.56 12.58
CA GLY A 262 -5.01 -13.77 11.44
C GLY A 262 -5.10 -12.28 11.72
N THR A 263 -5.69 -11.56 10.76
CA THR A 263 -5.76 -10.10 10.77
C THR A 263 -7.15 -9.63 10.35
N THR A 264 -7.62 -8.57 10.98
CA THR A 264 -8.82 -7.85 10.59
C THR A 264 -8.47 -6.39 10.34
N PHE A 265 -8.65 -5.93 9.10
CA PHE A 265 -8.61 -4.54 8.73
C PHE A 265 -10.02 -3.99 8.63
N THR A 266 -10.27 -2.85 9.26
CA THR A 266 -11.52 -2.10 9.12
C THR A 266 -11.22 -0.75 8.51
N ILE A 267 -11.75 -0.48 7.32
CA ILE A 267 -11.72 0.84 6.70
C ILE A 267 -13.06 1.54 6.89
N ARG A 268 -12.99 2.85 7.10
CA ARG A 268 -14.15 3.73 7.19
C ARG A 268 -13.91 4.92 6.28
N VAL A 269 -14.84 5.19 5.38
CA VAL A 269 -14.78 6.27 4.42
C VAL A 269 -16.04 7.10 4.54
N ASN A 270 -15.93 8.39 4.72
CA ASN A 270 -17.09 9.29 4.71
C ASN A 270 -17.54 9.54 3.27
N GLU A 271 -18.84 9.72 3.07
CA GLU A 271 -19.34 10.14 1.76
C GLU A 271 -18.83 11.53 1.44
N LEU A 272 -18.17 11.67 0.28
CA LEU A 272 -17.57 12.93 -0.15
C LEU A 272 -18.63 13.83 -0.80
N GLY A 273 -18.66 15.10 -0.43
CA GLY A 273 -19.49 16.08 -1.13
C GLY A 273 -18.96 16.31 -2.56
N THR A 274 -19.84 16.37 -3.56
CA THR A 274 -19.45 16.81 -4.90
C THR A 274 -18.93 18.22 -4.84
N SER A 275 -17.68 18.47 -5.28
CA SER A 275 -17.26 19.80 -5.69
C SER A 275 -18.24 20.27 -6.77
N GLN A 276 -18.87 21.44 -6.58
CA GLN A 276 -19.85 21.99 -7.51
C GLN A 276 -19.25 22.09 -8.92
N GLY A 277 -19.71 21.26 -9.81
CA GLY A 277 -19.47 21.37 -11.24
C GLY A 277 -19.08 20.05 -11.90
N ASP A 278 -19.98 19.07 -11.93
CA ASP A 278 -20.11 18.22 -13.10
C ASP A 278 -21.35 17.35 -12.98
N ASP A 279 -22.18 17.47 -14.01
CA ASP A 279 -23.40 16.69 -14.22
C ASP A 279 -23.11 15.20 -14.38
N ASP A 280 -23.98 14.41 -13.80
CA ASP A 280 -24.19 12.98 -13.91
C ASP A 280 -23.58 12.31 -15.16
N THR A 281 -22.40 11.73 -15.02
CA THR A 281 -21.96 10.64 -15.89
C THR A 281 -21.92 9.36 -15.08
N PHE A 282 -22.96 8.55 -15.22
CA PHE A 282 -22.96 7.15 -14.83
C PHE A 282 -21.89 6.42 -15.66
N SER A 283 -20.74 6.14 -15.10
CA SER A 283 -19.86 5.11 -15.65
C SER A 283 -20.20 3.78 -14.99
N SER A 284 -21.05 2.99 -15.63
CA SER A 284 -21.32 1.60 -15.25
C SER A 284 -20.22 0.64 -15.70
N ASP A 285 -19.16 1.15 -16.33
CA ASP A 285 -18.09 0.36 -16.92
C ASP A 285 -16.86 0.34 -16.03
N GLY A 286 -16.93 -0.49 -14.97
CA GLY A 286 -15.75 -0.91 -14.22
C GLY A 286 -14.81 -1.86 -15.00
N ASN A 287 -14.97 -1.98 -16.32
CA ASN A 287 -14.26 -2.94 -17.15
C ASN A 287 -13.31 -2.32 -18.19
N ASP A 288 -13.23 -0.97 -18.27
CA ASP A 288 -12.39 -0.29 -19.26
C ASP A 288 -10.89 -0.22 -18.91
N PHE A 289 -10.49 -0.88 -17.83
CA PHE A 289 -9.11 -0.78 -17.36
C PHE A 289 -8.10 -1.72 -18.07
N LEU A 290 -8.52 -2.60 -18.96
CA LEU A 290 -7.57 -3.58 -19.53
C LEU A 290 -7.56 -3.75 -21.05
N PHE A 291 -8.60 -3.33 -21.78
CA PHE A 291 -8.57 -3.48 -23.25
C PHE A 291 -9.50 -2.41 -23.89
N ASP A 292 -8.92 -1.34 -24.40
CA ASP A 292 -9.47 -0.64 -25.55
C ASP A 292 -9.41 -1.63 -26.72
N GLN A 293 -10.53 -2.26 -27.03
CA GLN A 293 -10.68 -3.00 -28.27
C GLN A 293 -11.01 -2.00 -29.38
N ASP A 294 -10.00 -1.37 -29.93
CA ASP A 294 -10.08 -0.88 -31.30
C ASP A 294 -10.10 -2.12 -32.23
N GLU A 295 -11.31 -2.63 -32.45
CA GLU A 295 -11.59 -3.42 -33.64
C GLU A 295 -11.59 -2.45 -34.82
N ASP A 296 -10.43 -2.21 -35.41
CA ASP A 296 -10.29 -1.94 -36.85
C ASP A 296 -8.78 -1.89 -37.19
N ASP A 297 -8.42 -2.63 -38.23
CA ASP A 297 -7.10 -2.71 -38.88
C ASP A 297 -6.09 -3.73 -38.34
N MET A 298 -6.35 -5.00 -38.63
CA MET A 298 -5.26 -5.91 -39.04
C MET A 298 -5.61 -6.68 -40.31
N LEU A 299 -5.39 -5.99 -41.41
CA LEU A 299 -4.98 -6.57 -42.68
C LEU A 299 -3.46 -6.39 -42.78
N PHE A 300 -2.71 -7.44 -42.50
CA PHE A 300 -1.54 -7.96 -43.27
C PHE A 300 -0.88 -9.07 -42.48
#